data_f3ff1fbf8e46a25c64ffd1211eb4f1cf
#
_entry.id   f3ff1fbf8e46a25c64ffd1211eb4f1cf
#
_cell.length_a   1.000
_cell.length_b   1.000
_cell.length_c   1.000
_cell.angle_alpha   90.00
_cell.angle_beta   90.00
_cell.angle_gamma   90.00
#
_symmetry.space_group_name_H-M   'P 1'
#
loop_
_entity.id
_entity.type
_entity.pdbx_description
1 polymer ?
#
loop_
_entity_poly.entity_id
_entity_poly.type
_entity_poly.pdbx_seq_one_letter_code
_entity_poly.pdbx_strand_id
1 'polypeptide(L)'
;MPSFLSKAFNTYFNRIAQIDQSSNSGVDATTRRLQTGDGVNTSISLSDDQLTVKPNNDDTTTTFNVSSKGGTNILEVDTTNSLVKAGVSQTNALTLYKEMGLYEFSPGGGADYHNPVIANNVGMQGAESITYDTIWGNGTDPATTLDLSAMTDPENSVAIFWLLDSNITLDQITYLARCDNSSTINMHLFAYDLDISSNHGDLSNGVVHANASVAATSTTLKKGTFTLDTANIDANKVVIGFAQNESDTADYSVHFNIKYHIR
;
A
#
# COMPACT_ATOMS: atom_id res chain seq x y z
N MET A 1 -21.82 34.15 -31.91
CA MET A 1 -20.35 34.16 -31.97
C MET A 1 -19.94 35.46 -32.65
N PRO A 2 -19.00 36.22 -32.09
CA PRO A 2 -18.45 37.36 -32.82
C PRO A 2 -17.72 36.82 -34.06
N SER A 3 -18.08 37.35 -35.23
CA SER A 3 -17.50 36.97 -36.51
C SER A 3 -16.03 37.38 -36.56
N PHE A 4 -15.15 36.51 -37.03
CA PHE A 4 -13.73 36.86 -37.31
C PHE A 4 -13.56 38.02 -38.30
N LEU A 5 -14.61 38.32 -39.05
CA LEU A 5 -14.63 39.40 -40.07
C LEU A 5 -14.67 40.81 -39.51
N SER A 6 -14.94 41.00 -38.22
CA SER A 6 -15.14 42.37 -37.65
C SER A 6 -14.03 42.82 -36.71
N LYS A 7 -12.97 42.05 -36.50
CA LYS A 7 -11.84 42.41 -35.63
C LYS A 7 -10.51 42.05 -36.25
N ALA A 8 -9.49 42.86 -35.99
CA ALA A 8 -8.13 42.58 -36.45
C ALA A 8 -7.63 41.22 -35.92
N PHE A 9 -6.99 40.45 -36.76
CA PHE A 9 -6.49 39.10 -36.46
C PHE A 9 -5.65 39.07 -35.17
N ASN A 10 -4.81 40.07 -34.93
CA ASN A 10 -3.99 40.21 -33.72
C ASN A 10 -4.79 40.26 -32.42
N THR A 11 -6.06 40.74 -32.46
CA THR A 11 -6.92 40.77 -31.26
C THR A 11 -7.39 39.39 -30.81
N TYR A 12 -7.35 38.42 -31.72
CA TYR A 12 -7.77 37.03 -31.45
C TYR A 12 -6.61 36.04 -31.40
N PHE A 13 -5.41 36.46 -31.84
CA PHE A 13 -4.28 35.55 -31.98
C PHE A 13 -3.96 34.82 -30.67
N ASN A 14 -3.94 35.52 -29.54
CA ASN A 14 -3.66 34.92 -28.22
C ASN A 14 -4.76 33.96 -27.73
N ARG A 15 -5.91 33.91 -28.42
CA ARG A 15 -7.05 33.05 -28.09
C ARG A 15 -7.15 31.83 -29.01
N ILE A 16 -6.25 31.70 -29.97
CA ILE A 16 -6.18 30.56 -30.89
C ILE A 16 -5.28 29.49 -30.26
N ALA A 17 -5.79 28.29 -30.14
CA ALA A 17 -4.97 27.15 -29.81
C ALA A 17 -4.27 26.60 -31.05
N GLN A 18 -2.97 26.38 -31.00
CA GLN A 18 -2.15 25.86 -32.10
C GLN A 18 -1.26 24.74 -31.63
N ILE A 19 -0.83 23.92 -32.60
CA ILE A 19 0.17 22.88 -32.34
C ILE A 19 1.55 23.47 -32.56
N ASP A 20 2.49 23.23 -31.63
CA ASP A 20 3.87 23.69 -31.71
C ASP A 20 4.62 22.97 -32.83
N GLN A 21 4.61 23.56 -34.01
CA GLN A 21 5.37 23.04 -35.16
C GLN A 21 5.74 24.13 -36.15
N SER A 22 6.89 23.96 -36.81
CA SER A 22 7.43 24.93 -37.75
C SER A 22 6.87 24.77 -39.17
N SER A 23 6.24 23.65 -39.50
CA SER A 23 5.88 23.29 -40.89
C SER A 23 4.38 23.41 -41.22
N ASN A 24 3.54 23.74 -40.29
CA ASN A 24 2.07 23.87 -40.46
C ASN A 24 1.40 22.64 -41.13
N SER A 25 1.95 21.43 -40.86
CA SER A 25 1.47 20.17 -41.46
C SER A 25 0.37 19.49 -40.63
N GLY A 26 -0.06 20.10 -39.53
CA GLY A 26 -1.11 19.53 -38.66
C GLY A 26 -0.58 18.45 -37.72
N VAL A 27 -1.46 17.54 -37.33
CA VAL A 27 -1.12 16.41 -36.44
C VAL A 27 -0.44 15.32 -37.27
N ASP A 28 0.67 14.80 -36.81
CA ASP A 28 1.43 13.68 -37.40
C ASP A 28 1.95 12.76 -36.27
N ALA A 29 2.79 11.78 -36.60
CA ALA A 29 3.35 10.83 -35.62
C ALA A 29 4.24 11.46 -34.52
N THR A 30 4.58 12.75 -34.66
CA THR A 30 5.41 13.45 -33.67
C THR A 30 4.54 14.13 -32.62
N THR A 31 4.72 13.77 -31.36
CA THR A 31 3.99 14.40 -30.24
C THR A 31 4.43 15.87 -30.06
N ARG A 32 3.50 16.80 -30.20
CA ARG A 32 3.73 18.26 -30.09
C ARG A 32 2.77 18.89 -29.11
N ARG A 33 3.22 19.95 -28.45
CA ARG A 33 2.40 20.68 -27.47
C ARG A 33 1.32 21.50 -28.15
N LEU A 34 0.17 21.56 -27.47
CA LEU A 34 -0.83 22.55 -27.75
C LEU A 34 -0.39 23.88 -27.10
N GLN A 35 -0.32 24.94 -27.87
CA GLN A 35 0.09 26.27 -27.44
C GLN A 35 -1.06 27.28 -27.62
N THR A 36 -0.99 28.38 -26.88
CA THR A 36 -1.74 29.58 -27.22
C THR A 36 -1.14 30.25 -28.47
N GLY A 37 -1.89 31.14 -29.11
CA GLY A 37 -1.43 31.84 -30.32
C GLY A 37 -0.16 32.70 -30.12
N ASP A 38 0.17 33.06 -28.90
CA ASP A 38 1.40 33.76 -28.51
C ASP A 38 2.55 32.81 -28.09
N GLY A 39 2.40 31.49 -28.31
CA GLY A 39 3.44 30.50 -28.10
C GLY A 39 3.58 29.99 -26.66
N VAL A 40 2.61 30.27 -25.80
CA VAL A 40 2.64 29.70 -24.43
C VAL A 40 2.20 28.24 -24.45
N ASN A 41 3.05 27.36 -23.94
CA ASN A 41 2.80 25.93 -23.86
C ASN A 41 1.69 25.60 -22.83
N THR A 42 0.78 24.72 -23.23
CA THR A 42 -0.18 24.08 -22.31
C THR A 42 0.39 22.78 -21.74
N SER A 43 -0.33 22.15 -20.82
CA SER A 43 -0.02 20.81 -20.31
C SER A 43 -0.42 19.68 -21.27
N ILE A 44 -1.01 19.97 -22.44
CA ILE A 44 -1.50 18.99 -23.41
C ILE A 44 -0.53 18.88 -24.58
N SER A 45 -0.22 17.65 -24.97
CA SER A 45 0.50 17.34 -26.21
C SER A 45 -0.25 16.29 -27.01
N LEU A 46 -0.19 16.38 -28.33
CA LEU A 46 -0.91 15.54 -29.28
C LEU A 46 0.01 15.00 -30.37
N SER A 47 -0.23 13.76 -30.79
CA SER A 47 0.14 13.21 -32.10
C SER A 47 -1.07 12.51 -32.71
N ASP A 48 -0.92 11.90 -33.89
CA ASP A 48 -1.98 11.12 -34.52
C ASP A 48 -2.43 9.91 -33.66
N ASP A 49 -1.50 9.34 -32.88
CA ASP A 49 -1.75 8.13 -32.04
C ASP A 49 -1.74 8.42 -30.54
N GLN A 50 -1.36 9.62 -30.08
CA GLN A 50 -1.11 9.86 -28.64
C GLN A 50 -1.65 11.20 -28.14
N LEU A 51 -2.28 11.15 -26.96
CA LEU A 51 -2.55 12.29 -26.10
C LEU A 51 -1.69 12.20 -24.84
N THR A 52 -0.87 13.22 -24.57
CA THR A 52 -0.10 13.34 -23.33
C THR A 52 -0.56 14.54 -22.54
N VAL A 53 -0.84 14.35 -21.24
CA VAL A 53 -1.05 15.43 -20.27
C VAL A 53 0.15 15.46 -19.33
N LYS A 54 0.94 16.54 -19.41
CA LYS A 54 2.16 16.69 -18.60
C LYS A 54 2.28 18.15 -18.14
N PRO A 55 2.47 18.42 -16.84
CA PRO A 55 2.73 19.76 -16.34
C PRO A 55 3.86 20.44 -17.12
N ASN A 56 3.72 21.74 -17.34
CA ASN A 56 4.73 22.48 -18.10
C ASN A 56 5.88 22.96 -17.19
N ASN A 57 5.55 23.46 -16.00
CA ASN A 57 6.52 24.05 -15.08
C ASN A 57 6.71 23.17 -13.84
N ASP A 58 5.66 22.95 -13.07
CA ASP A 58 5.71 22.26 -11.79
C ASP A 58 4.65 21.16 -11.73
N ASP A 59 4.93 20.10 -10.98
CA ASP A 59 3.94 19.09 -10.65
C ASP A 59 2.80 19.69 -9.81
N THR A 60 1.59 19.19 -10.03
CA THR A 60 0.40 19.68 -9.33
C THR A 60 -0.41 18.50 -8.76
N THR A 61 -1.16 18.77 -7.70
CA THR A 61 -2.07 17.78 -7.12
C THR A 61 -3.29 17.48 -7.99
N THR A 62 -3.52 18.29 -9.06
CA THR A 62 -4.66 18.18 -9.99
C THR A 62 -4.24 18.40 -11.45
N THR A 63 -3.20 17.70 -11.89
CA THR A 63 -2.68 17.82 -13.26
C THR A 63 -3.71 17.46 -14.33
N PHE A 64 -4.51 16.45 -14.08
CA PHE A 64 -5.65 16.07 -14.90
C PHE A 64 -6.86 15.84 -14.00
N ASN A 65 -8.00 16.41 -14.36
CA ASN A 65 -9.20 16.32 -13.55
C ASN A 65 -10.44 16.14 -14.43
N VAL A 66 -11.28 15.19 -14.07
CA VAL A 66 -12.64 15.02 -14.58
C VAL A 66 -13.60 15.31 -13.44
N SER A 67 -14.40 16.36 -13.59
CA SER A 67 -15.35 16.81 -12.56
C SER A 67 -16.80 16.69 -13.04
N SER A 68 -17.72 16.51 -12.11
CA SER A 68 -19.15 16.63 -12.35
C SER A 68 -19.50 18.08 -12.69
N LYS A 69 -20.73 18.31 -13.20
CA LYS A 69 -21.27 19.66 -13.44
C LYS A 69 -21.25 20.54 -12.17
N GLY A 70 -21.37 19.94 -11.00
CA GLY A 70 -21.33 20.62 -9.70
C GLY A 70 -19.92 20.91 -9.18
N GLY A 71 -18.86 20.53 -9.91
CA GLY A 71 -17.47 20.77 -9.55
C GLY A 71 -16.86 19.67 -8.65
N THR A 72 -17.57 18.56 -8.39
CA THR A 72 -16.99 17.43 -7.65
C THR A 72 -16.04 16.64 -8.53
N ASN A 73 -14.81 16.44 -8.09
CA ASN A 73 -13.82 15.62 -8.80
C ASN A 73 -14.25 14.16 -8.81
N ILE A 74 -14.24 13.53 -10.00
CA ILE A 74 -14.56 12.13 -10.23
C ILE A 74 -13.28 11.33 -10.46
N LEU A 75 -12.36 11.88 -11.24
CA LEU A 75 -11.04 11.34 -11.51
C LEU A 75 -10.02 12.47 -11.43
N GLU A 76 -8.92 12.25 -10.72
CA GLU A 76 -7.85 13.21 -10.55
C GLU A 76 -6.50 12.53 -10.67
N VAL A 77 -5.58 13.13 -11.43
CA VAL A 77 -4.17 12.73 -11.49
C VAL A 77 -3.34 13.78 -10.75
N ASP A 78 -2.73 13.34 -9.68
CA ASP A 78 -1.86 14.10 -8.79
C ASP A 78 -0.41 13.75 -9.12
N THR A 79 0.28 14.61 -9.89
CA THR A 79 1.67 14.36 -10.27
C THR A 79 2.66 14.73 -9.19
N THR A 80 2.27 15.57 -8.21
CA THR A 80 3.09 15.87 -7.03
C THR A 80 3.33 14.63 -6.17
N ASN A 81 2.27 13.83 -5.95
CA ASN A 81 2.33 12.65 -5.08
C ASN A 81 2.33 11.33 -5.88
N SER A 82 2.35 11.39 -7.22
CA SER A 82 2.29 10.21 -8.12
C SER A 82 1.06 9.32 -7.89
N LEU A 83 -0.11 9.95 -7.71
CA LEU A 83 -1.36 9.28 -7.39
C LEU A 83 -2.41 9.45 -8.48
N VAL A 84 -3.24 8.42 -8.66
CA VAL A 84 -4.52 8.52 -9.39
C VAL A 84 -5.64 8.34 -8.37
N LYS A 85 -6.48 9.36 -8.21
CA LYS A 85 -7.58 9.36 -7.25
C LYS A 85 -8.91 9.22 -7.98
N ALA A 86 -9.84 8.46 -7.45
CA ALA A 86 -11.15 8.22 -8.03
C ALA A 86 -12.27 8.25 -6.99
N GLY A 87 -13.48 8.57 -7.46
CA GLY A 87 -14.69 8.63 -6.65
C GLY A 87 -14.81 9.89 -5.80
N VAL A 88 -15.97 10.04 -5.16
CA VAL A 88 -16.32 11.22 -4.35
C VAL A 88 -15.36 11.44 -3.18
N SER A 89 -14.85 10.35 -2.61
CA SER A 89 -13.92 10.40 -1.48
C SER A 89 -12.45 10.57 -1.91
N GLN A 90 -12.18 10.72 -3.20
CA GLN A 90 -10.83 10.87 -3.76
C GLN A 90 -9.84 9.80 -3.24
N THR A 91 -10.30 8.55 -3.21
CA THR A 91 -9.47 7.41 -2.81
C THR A 91 -8.46 7.11 -3.90
N ASN A 92 -7.22 6.78 -3.54
CA ASN A 92 -6.24 6.31 -4.51
C ASN A 92 -6.81 5.10 -5.28
N ALA A 93 -6.90 5.20 -6.60
CA ALA A 93 -7.46 4.16 -7.47
C ALA A 93 -6.65 2.85 -7.44
N LEU A 94 -5.39 2.91 -7.01
CA LEU A 94 -4.49 1.76 -6.84
C LEU A 94 -4.53 1.19 -5.41
N THR A 95 -5.49 1.60 -4.59
CA THR A 95 -5.65 1.08 -3.22
C THR A 95 -6.02 -0.40 -3.25
N LEU A 96 -5.24 -1.18 -2.53
CA LEU A 96 -5.43 -2.61 -2.32
C LEU A 96 -5.59 -2.89 -0.82
N TYR A 97 -6.13 -4.07 -0.51
CA TYR A 97 -6.27 -4.54 0.86
C TYR A 97 -5.68 -5.94 1.00
N LYS A 98 -4.99 -6.16 2.10
CA LYS A 98 -4.52 -7.48 2.54
C LYS A 98 -5.05 -7.74 3.93
N GLU A 99 -5.68 -8.89 4.12
CA GLU A 99 -6.13 -9.35 5.43
C GLU A 99 -5.17 -10.41 5.96
N MET A 100 -4.93 -10.37 7.26
CA MET A 100 -4.19 -11.37 8.01
C MET A 100 -4.95 -11.67 9.31
N GLY A 101 -4.92 -12.91 9.77
CA GLY A 101 -5.65 -13.29 10.98
C GLY A 101 -4.98 -14.39 11.79
N LEU A 102 -5.13 -14.31 13.10
CA LEU A 102 -4.80 -15.36 14.07
C LEU A 102 -5.96 -15.43 15.05
N TYR A 103 -6.50 -16.60 15.28
CA TYR A 103 -7.62 -16.76 16.18
C TYR A 103 -7.50 -18.03 17.02
N GLU A 104 -8.13 -17.97 18.19
CA GLU A 104 -8.28 -19.09 19.12
C GLU A 104 -6.95 -19.73 19.53
N PHE A 105 -6.03 -18.86 19.90
CA PHE A 105 -4.70 -19.27 20.21
C PHE A 105 -4.42 -19.22 21.71
N SER A 106 -4.14 -20.38 22.29
CA SER A 106 -3.64 -20.51 23.66
C SER A 106 -2.12 -20.45 23.64
N PRO A 107 -1.47 -19.50 24.31
CA PRO A 107 -0.02 -19.41 24.33
C PRO A 107 0.67 -20.59 25.06
N GLY A 108 -0.06 -21.45 25.76
CA GLY A 108 0.43 -22.74 26.28
C GLY A 108 1.76 -22.70 27.01
N GLY A 109 2.04 -21.67 27.79
CA GLY A 109 3.32 -21.45 28.45
C GLY A 109 4.32 -20.63 27.63
N GLY A 110 3.87 -20.00 26.54
CA GLY A 110 4.65 -19.15 25.67
C GLY A 110 4.30 -17.66 25.77
N ALA A 111 4.01 -17.16 26.98
CA ALA A 111 3.96 -15.72 27.22
C ALA A 111 5.23 -15.07 26.67
N ASP A 112 5.08 -13.88 26.12
CA ASP A 112 6.17 -13.09 25.54
C ASP A 112 6.75 -13.61 24.21
N TYR A 113 6.28 -14.73 23.65
CA TYR A 113 6.67 -15.15 22.31
C TYR A 113 5.79 -14.51 21.23
N HIS A 114 6.42 -14.07 20.17
CA HIS A 114 5.73 -13.61 18.98
C HIS A 114 5.16 -14.80 18.20
N ASN A 115 3.90 -14.67 17.78
CA ASN A 115 3.22 -15.66 16.97
C ASN A 115 2.90 -15.08 15.62
N PRO A 116 3.25 -15.75 14.52
CA PRO A 116 2.96 -15.24 13.19
C PRO A 116 1.46 -15.25 12.91
N VAL A 117 1.00 -14.18 12.27
CA VAL A 117 -0.38 -14.00 11.84
C VAL A 117 -0.52 -14.53 10.42
N ILE A 118 -1.54 -15.34 10.18
CA ILE A 118 -1.75 -16.01 8.89
C ILE A 118 -2.07 -15.00 7.81
N ALA A 119 -1.25 -14.96 6.77
CA ALA A 119 -1.38 -14.05 5.64
C ALA A 119 -2.22 -14.63 4.49
N ASN A 120 -2.30 -15.94 4.37
CA ASN A 120 -2.98 -16.60 3.27
C ASN A 120 -4.09 -17.50 3.83
N ASN A 121 -5.28 -17.38 3.24
CA ASN A 121 -6.46 -18.16 3.64
C ASN A 121 -6.37 -19.58 3.03
N VAL A 122 -5.33 -20.33 3.39
CA VAL A 122 -5.20 -21.76 3.08
C VAL A 122 -5.87 -22.52 4.20
N GLY A 123 -6.76 -23.45 3.89
CA GLY A 123 -7.47 -24.26 4.86
C GLY A 123 -6.47 -24.94 5.83
N MET A 124 -6.35 -24.38 7.02
CA MET A 124 -5.36 -24.78 8.00
C MET A 124 -5.87 -25.95 8.82
N GLN A 125 -5.42 -27.13 8.44
CA GLN A 125 -5.32 -28.24 9.38
C GLN A 125 -3.92 -28.18 10.00
N GLY A 126 -3.80 -27.87 11.28
CA GLY A 126 -2.55 -27.92 12.02
C GLY A 126 -1.84 -26.59 12.27
N ALA A 127 -2.57 -25.47 12.32
CA ALA A 127 -2.00 -24.16 12.70
C ALA A 127 -1.29 -24.13 14.06
N GLU A 128 -1.51 -25.13 14.86
CA GLU A 128 -0.92 -25.26 16.19
C GLU A 128 0.62 -25.33 16.16
N SER A 129 1.22 -25.83 15.09
CA SER A 129 2.67 -26.00 15.00
C SER A 129 3.45 -24.78 14.53
N ILE A 130 2.79 -23.75 13.92
CA ILE A 130 3.47 -22.52 13.53
C ILE A 130 3.68 -21.58 14.74
N THR A 131 2.87 -21.73 15.76
CA THR A 131 2.63 -20.70 16.76
C THR A 131 3.55 -20.77 17.97
N TYR A 132 4.17 -21.87 18.29
CA TYR A 132 4.99 -22.05 19.51
C TYR A 132 6.49 -22.08 19.27
N ASP A 133 6.94 -21.66 18.10
CA ASP A 133 8.35 -21.78 17.80
C ASP A 133 9.14 -20.59 18.36
N THR A 134 10.20 -20.89 19.08
CA THR A 134 11.10 -19.89 19.66
C THR A 134 11.83 -19.05 18.63
N ILE A 135 11.80 -19.45 17.36
CA ILE A 135 12.43 -18.72 16.25
C ILE A 135 11.83 -17.33 16.03
N TRP A 136 10.54 -17.13 16.36
CA TRP A 136 9.86 -15.85 16.16
C TRP A 136 10.32 -14.74 17.11
N GLY A 137 11.05 -15.13 18.18
CA GLY A 137 11.57 -14.20 19.18
C GLY A 137 10.60 -13.95 20.34
N ASN A 138 11.19 -13.55 21.48
CA ASN A 138 10.50 -13.25 22.73
C ASN A 138 10.86 -11.88 23.31
N GLY A 139 11.44 -11.01 22.48
CA GLY A 139 11.77 -9.62 22.86
C GLY A 139 10.59 -8.67 22.69
N THR A 140 10.86 -7.37 22.77
CA THR A 140 9.88 -6.33 22.46
C THR A 140 9.42 -6.43 21.02
N ASP A 141 10.35 -6.73 20.10
CA ASP A 141 10.11 -6.92 18.68
C ASP A 141 10.33 -8.39 18.30
N PRO A 142 9.68 -8.89 17.23
CA PRO A 142 9.99 -10.16 16.59
C PRO A 142 11.46 -10.30 16.20
N ALA A 143 11.93 -11.52 16.04
CA ALA A 143 13.29 -11.79 15.61
C ALA A 143 13.54 -11.21 14.20
N THR A 144 14.71 -10.60 13.99
CA THR A 144 15.10 -10.01 12.70
C THR A 144 15.72 -11.01 11.72
N THR A 145 15.99 -12.23 12.18
CA THR A 145 16.49 -13.36 11.38
C THR A 145 15.76 -14.61 11.82
N LEU A 146 15.22 -15.33 10.85
CA LEU A 146 14.42 -16.53 11.09
C LEU A 146 15.04 -17.70 10.33
N ASP A 147 15.53 -18.69 11.09
CA ASP A 147 15.99 -19.99 10.56
C ASP A 147 14.79 -20.94 10.50
N LEU A 148 14.16 -21.04 9.34
CA LEU A 148 12.96 -21.84 9.15
C LEU A 148 13.26 -23.35 9.21
N SER A 149 14.54 -23.76 9.11
CA SER A 149 14.93 -25.16 9.31
C SER A 149 14.78 -25.60 10.75
N ALA A 150 14.70 -24.67 11.68
CA ALA A 150 14.45 -24.93 13.10
C ALA A 150 12.97 -25.13 13.44
N MET A 151 12.05 -24.87 12.51
CA MET A 151 10.62 -25.12 12.71
C MET A 151 10.31 -26.61 12.78
N THR A 152 9.31 -26.99 13.59
CA THR A 152 8.81 -28.36 13.65
C THR A 152 8.19 -28.80 12.33
N ASP A 153 7.43 -27.89 11.67
CA ASP A 153 6.74 -28.13 10.40
C ASP A 153 7.01 -26.95 9.43
N PRO A 154 8.20 -26.88 8.82
CA PRO A 154 8.62 -25.74 8.00
C PRO A 154 7.75 -25.52 6.75
N GLU A 155 7.06 -26.56 6.26
CA GLU A 155 6.12 -26.44 5.14
C GLU A 155 4.92 -25.52 5.44
N ASN A 156 4.61 -25.30 6.70
CA ASN A 156 3.54 -24.38 7.12
C ASN A 156 3.93 -22.91 6.97
N SER A 157 5.21 -22.59 6.80
CA SER A 157 5.70 -21.21 6.65
C SER A 157 5.03 -20.44 5.50
N VAL A 158 4.66 -21.14 4.44
CA VAL A 158 3.99 -20.52 3.26
C VAL A 158 2.66 -19.85 3.64
N ALA A 159 1.97 -20.35 4.65
CA ALA A 159 0.68 -19.78 5.09
C ALA A 159 0.81 -18.39 5.71
N ILE A 160 1.96 -18.08 6.31
CA ILE A 160 2.22 -16.79 6.97
C ILE A 160 2.90 -15.78 6.05
N PHE A 161 3.42 -16.19 4.90
CA PHE A 161 4.16 -15.32 3.99
C PHE A 161 3.22 -14.50 3.11
N TRP A 162 3.43 -13.21 3.13
CA TRP A 162 2.96 -12.31 2.09
C TRP A 162 4.17 -11.86 1.27
N LEU A 163 4.43 -12.55 0.16
CA LEU A 163 5.48 -12.19 -0.78
C LEU A 163 5.04 -10.98 -1.61
N LEU A 164 5.91 -9.99 -1.72
CA LEU A 164 5.68 -8.79 -2.50
C LEU A 164 6.41 -8.87 -3.83
N ASP A 165 5.66 -8.87 -4.94
CA ASP A 165 6.21 -8.81 -6.30
C ASP A 165 6.47 -7.37 -6.78
N SER A 166 6.00 -6.37 -6.04
CA SER A 166 6.11 -4.95 -6.38
C SER A 166 6.38 -4.12 -5.14
N ASN A 167 6.99 -2.94 -5.34
CA ASN A 167 7.11 -1.95 -4.29
C ASN A 167 5.72 -1.47 -3.85
N ILE A 168 5.50 -1.37 -2.56
CA ILE A 168 4.25 -0.89 -1.99
C ILE A 168 4.47 0.25 -1.00
N THR A 169 3.41 1.03 -0.77
CA THR A 169 3.32 1.94 0.37
C THR A 169 2.13 1.54 1.23
N LEU A 170 2.36 1.36 2.51
CA LEU A 170 1.31 1.15 3.51
C LEU A 170 0.57 2.48 3.74
N ASP A 171 -0.74 2.49 3.54
CA ASP A 171 -1.57 3.67 3.80
C ASP A 171 -2.11 3.66 5.23
N GLN A 172 -2.53 2.48 5.71
CA GLN A 172 -3.08 2.29 7.04
C GLN A 172 -3.16 0.80 7.38
N ILE A 173 -2.97 0.45 8.64
CA ILE A 173 -3.31 -0.88 9.15
C ILE A 173 -4.31 -0.71 10.28
N THR A 174 -5.46 -1.36 10.16
CA THR A 174 -6.47 -1.44 11.20
C THR A 174 -6.45 -2.83 11.80
N TYR A 175 -6.56 -2.93 13.12
CA TYR A 175 -6.69 -4.21 13.80
C TYR A 175 -8.04 -4.38 14.50
N LEU A 176 -8.44 -5.65 14.64
CA LEU A 176 -9.41 -6.11 15.62
C LEU A 176 -8.67 -7.06 16.57
N ALA A 177 -8.91 -6.93 17.86
CA ALA A 177 -8.27 -7.79 18.87
C ALA A 177 -9.24 -8.12 20.00
N ARG A 178 -9.17 -9.36 20.49
CA ARG A 178 -9.94 -9.86 21.64
C ARG A 178 -9.11 -10.89 22.39
N CYS A 179 -9.40 -11.04 23.67
CA CYS A 179 -8.78 -12.01 24.57
C CYS A 179 -9.88 -12.63 25.44
N ASP A 180 -9.74 -13.87 25.87
CA ASP A 180 -10.69 -14.52 26.78
C ASP A 180 -10.53 -14.05 28.23
N ASN A 181 -9.34 -13.53 28.55
CA ASN A 181 -9.00 -12.88 29.81
C ASN A 181 -8.32 -11.52 29.55
N SER A 182 -8.14 -10.69 30.56
CA SER A 182 -7.48 -9.38 30.37
C SER A 182 -5.98 -9.55 30.17
N SER A 183 -5.47 -9.07 29.05
CA SER A 183 -4.05 -9.08 28.73
C SER A 183 -3.70 -7.96 27.74
N THR A 184 -2.40 -7.63 27.65
CA THR A 184 -1.88 -6.78 26.58
C THR A 184 -1.52 -7.64 25.36
N ILE A 185 -1.99 -7.23 24.19
CA ILE A 185 -1.60 -7.84 22.93
C ILE A 185 -0.74 -6.83 22.17
N ASN A 186 0.51 -7.21 21.90
CA ASN A 186 1.46 -6.46 21.07
C ASN A 186 1.42 -7.02 19.65
N MET A 187 1.38 -6.15 18.66
CA MET A 187 1.20 -6.51 17.26
C MET A 187 2.23 -5.80 16.40
N HIS A 188 2.81 -6.51 15.44
CA HIS A 188 3.84 -5.99 14.55
C HIS A 188 3.59 -6.39 13.10
N LEU A 189 4.06 -5.57 12.16
CA LEU A 189 4.22 -5.93 10.77
C LEU A 189 5.68 -5.77 10.39
N PHE A 190 6.31 -6.86 9.96
CA PHE A 190 7.72 -6.93 9.58
C PHE A 190 7.86 -7.26 8.10
N ALA A 191 8.94 -6.79 7.49
CA ALA A 191 9.37 -7.21 6.16
C ALA A 191 10.80 -7.75 6.21
N TYR A 192 11.03 -8.87 5.53
CA TYR A 192 12.27 -9.63 5.52
C TYR A 192 12.82 -9.83 4.12
N ASP A 193 14.11 -10.05 4.01
CA ASP A 193 14.74 -10.67 2.85
C ASP A 193 14.51 -12.18 2.88
N LEU A 194 14.08 -12.76 1.74
CA LEU A 194 13.89 -14.19 1.59
C LEU A 194 15.12 -14.81 0.94
N ASP A 195 15.73 -15.80 1.60
CA ASP A 195 16.78 -16.62 1.04
C ASP A 195 16.20 -17.95 0.54
N ILE A 196 15.91 -18.02 -0.76
CA ILE A 196 15.42 -19.23 -1.41
C ILE A 196 16.53 -20.26 -1.69
N SER A 197 17.78 -19.91 -1.47
CA SER A 197 18.91 -20.83 -1.61
C SER A 197 19.09 -21.74 -0.38
N SER A 198 18.50 -21.34 0.75
CA SER A 198 18.43 -22.19 1.94
C SER A 198 17.43 -23.33 1.75
N ASN A 199 17.56 -24.39 2.55
CA ASN A 199 16.69 -25.57 2.42
C ASN A 199 15.22 -25.31 2.72
N HIS A 200 14.88 -24.21 3.43
CA HIS A 200 13.54 -23.93 3.92
C HIS A 200 13.06 -22.50 3.62
N GLY A 201 13.88 -21.67 2.95
CA GLY A 201 13.54 -20.27 2.69
C GLY A 201 13.72 -19.38 3.90
N ASP A 202 14.92 -19.36 4.48
CA ASP A 202 15.23 -18.54 5.65
C ASP A 202 15.02 -17.06 5.40
N LEU A 203 14.71 -16.33 6.47
CA LEU A 203 14.43 -14.90 6.42
C LEU A 203 15.49 -14.12 7.21
N SER A 204 15.93 -13.02 6.65
CA SER A 204 16.95 -12.15 7.26
C SER A 204 16.60 -10.66 7.12
N ASN A 205 17.39 -9.81 7.77
CA ASN A 205 17.24 -8.36 7.70
C ASN A 205 15.80 -7.87 7.98
N GLY A 206 15.14 -8.48 8.96
CA GLY A 206 13.79 -8.10 9.38
C GLY A 206 13.74 -6.66 9.86
N VAL A 207 12.80 -5.89 9.31
CA VAL A 207 12.54 -4.48 9.66
C VAL A 207 11.10 -4.34 10.08
N VAL A 208 10.88 -3.65 11.21
CA VAL A 208 9.53 -3.25 11.63
C VAL A 208 9.00 -2.15 10.71
N HIS A 209 7.82 -2.35 10.17
CA HIS A 209 7.12 -1.37 9.33
C HIS A 209 5.94 -0.73 10.06
N ALA A 210 5.34 -1.47 10.99
CA ALA A 210 4.24 -0.96 11.81
C ALA A 210 4.12 -1.74 13.12
N ASN A 211 3.63 -1.09 14.16
CA ASN A 211 3.38 -1.68 15.46
C ASN A 211 2.09 -1.16 16.10
N ALA A 212 1.52 -1.94 17.00
CA ALA A 212 0.40 -1.54 17.85
C ALA A 212 0.41 -2.36 19.14
N SER A 213 -0.11 -1.76 20.22
CA SER A 213 -0.34 -2.44 21.49
C SER A 213 -1.74 -2.12 22.00
N VAL A 214 -2.43 -3.10 22.57
CA VAL A 214 -3.77 -2.92 23.10
C VAL A 214 -4.02 -3.77 24.33
N ALA A 215 -4.60 -3.14 25.38
CA ALA A 215 -5.18 -3.87 26.52
C ALA A 215 -6.49 -4.53 26.06
N ALA A 216 -6.42 -5.81 25.74
CA ALA A 216 -7.58 -6.62 25.33
C ALA A 216 -8.31 -7.22 26.55
N THR A 217 -9.60 -7.53 26.37
CA THR A 217 -10.45 -8.09 27.41
C THR A 217 -11.41 -9.11 26.82
N SER A 218 -11.97 -9.98 27.68
CA SER A 218 -12.96 -10.98 27.27
C SER A 218 -14.33 -10.38 26.87
N THR A 219 -14.64 -9.17 27.33
CA THR A 219 -15.97 -8.58 27.18
C THR A 219 -16.09 -7.60 26.02
N THR A 220 -14.97 -7.13 25.46
CA THR A 220 -14.98 -6.06 24.47
C THR A 220 -14.06 -6.37 23.30
N LEU A 221 -14.61 -6.37 22.09
CA LEU A 221 -13.80 -6.36 20.86
C LEU A 221 -13.09 -5.00 20.75
N LYS A 222 -11.79 -5.02 20.68
CA LYS A 222 -10.95 -3.83 20.48
C LYS A 222 -10.72 -3.59 19.00
N LYS A 223 -10.81 -2.33 18.59
CA LYS A 223 -10.46 -1.87 17.24
C LYS A 223 -9.53 -0.67 17.37
N GLY A 224 -8.50 -0.65 16.56
CA GLY A 224 -7.56 0.47 16.50
C GLY A 224 -6.76 0.45 15.22
N THR A 225 -5.73 1.29 15.16
CA THR A 225 -4.80 1.41 14.04
C THR A 225 -3.38 1.22 14.53
N PHE A 226 -2.53 0.68 13.67
CA PHE A 226 -1.09 0.63 13.89
C PHE A 226 -0.47 2.01 13.75
N THR A 227 0.62 2.23 14.47
CA THR A 227 1.59 3.26 14.14
C THR A 227 2.46 2.74 12.99
N LEU A 228 2.60 3.52 11.93
CA LEU A 228 3.50 3.20 10.83
C LEU A 228 4.89 3.77 11.15
N ASP A 229 5.91 2.90 11.25
CA ASP A 229 7.31 3.29 11.45
C ASP A 229 7.97 3.61 10.12
N THR A 230 7.73 2.76 9.12
CA THR A 230 8.20 2.94 7.75
C THR A 230 7.12 2.49 6.78
N ALA A 231 6.51 3.43 6.07
CA ALA A 231 5.39 3.12 5.19
C ALA A 231 5.78 2.35 3.92
N ASN A 232 6.99 2.55 3.41
CA ASN A 232 7.45 1.98 2.14
C ASN A 232 8.08 0.61 2.35
N ILE A 233 7.64 -0.38 1.55
CA ILE A 233 8.22 -1.72 1.50
C ILE A 233 8.61 -2.01 0.05
N ASP A 234 9.84 -2.46 -0.16
CA ASP A 234 10.34 -2.79 -1.49
C ASP A 234 9.86 -4.16 -1.97
N ALA A 235 9.88 -4.37 -3.28
CA ALA A 235 9.60 -5.65 -3.90
C ALA A 235 10.57 -6.76 -3.45
N ASN A 236 10.18 -8.01 -3.64
CA ASN A 236 10.92 -9.22 -3.27
C ASN A 236 11.13 -9.40 -1.75
N LYS A 237 10.37 -8.70 -0.93
CA LYS A 237 10.31 -8.91 0.51
C LYS A 237 9.19 -9.87 0.87
N VAL A 238 9.39 -10.62 1.96
CA VAL A 238 8.33 -11.36 2.64
C VAL A 238 7.83 -10.52 3.81
N VAL A 239 6.54 -10.23 3.83
CA VAL A 239 5.88 -9.51 4.92
C VAL A 239 5.17 -10.50 5.83
N ILE A 240 5.41 -10.37 7.13
CA ILE A 240 4.79 -11.18 8.17
C ILE A 240 4.18 -10.29 9.24
N GLY A 241 2.91 -10.57 9.59
CA GLY A 241 2.29 -10.03 10.77
C GLY A 241 2.63 -10.87 12.00
N PHE A 242 2.83 -10.25 13.14
CA PHE A 242 3.05 -10.92 14.41
C PHE A 242 2.10 -10.41 15.47
N ALA A 243 1.73 -11.30 16.38
CA ALA A 243 1.05 -10.95 17.62
C ALA A 243 1.71 -11.66 18.80
N GLN A 244 1.83 -10.92 19.90
CA GLN A 244 2.37 -11.40 21.16
C GLN A 244 1.37 -11.11 22.26
N ASN A 245 1.07 -12.08 23.11
CA ASN A 245 0.23 -11.90 24.29
C ASN A 245 1.10 -11.94 25.54
N GLU A 246 1.00 -10.93 26.40
CA GLU A 246 1.75 -10.87 27.67
C GLU A 246 1.27 -11.87 28.72
N SER A 247 0.12 -12.56 28.48
CA SER A 247 -0.39 -13.61 29.35
C SER A 247 -0.09 -14.99 28.80
N ASP A 248 0.38 -15.88 29.64
CA ASP A 248 0.62 -17.30 29.32
C ASP A 248 -0.65 -18.18 29.41
N THR A 249 -1.77 -17.62 29.86
CA THR A 249 -3.02 -18.35 30.08
C THR A 249 -4.22 -17.81 29.31
N ALA A 250 -4.08 -16.68 28.63
CA ALA A 250 -5.19 -16.05 27.94
C ALA A 250 -5.18 -16.38 26.44
N ASP A 251 -6.26 -16.99 25.97
CA ASP A 251 -6.49 -17.19 24.54
C ASP A 251 -6.79 -15.85 23.87
N TYR A 252 -6.29 -15.62 22.67
CA TYR A 252 -6.51 -14.36 21.98
C TYR A 252 -6.72 -14.52 20.47
N SER A 253 -7.32 -13.53 19.89
CA SER A 253 -7.53 -13.45 18.45
C SER A 253 -7.19 -12.05 17.95
N VAL A 254 -6.53 -11.96 16.82
CA VAL A 254 -6.25 -10.70 16.13
C VAL A 254 -6.58 -10.82 14.64
N HIS A 255 -6.99 -9.70 14.07
CA HIS A 255 -7.21 -9.56 12.64
C HIS A 255 -6.63 -8.23 12.19
N PHE A 256 -5.81 -8.24 11.14
CA PHE A 256 -5.23 -7.06 10.53
C PHE A 256 -5.88 -6.82 9.17
N ASN A 257 -6.32 -5.61 8.93
CA ASN A 257 -6.74 -5.14 7.63
C ASN A 257 -5.73 -4.07 7.17
N ILE A 258 -4.89 -4.45 6.22
CA ILE A 258 -3.78 -3.66 5.70
C ILE A 258 -4.24 -2.98 4.42
N LYS A 259 -4.30 -1.66 4.43
CA LYS A 259 -4.56 -0.82 3.27
C LYS A 259 -3.23 -0.35 2.70
N TYR A 260 -3.01 -0.57 1.41
CA TYR A 260 -1.76 -0.21 0.73
C TYR A 260 -2.01 0.13 -0.73
N HIS A 261 -1.00 0.71 -1.38
CA HIS A 261 -0.98 0.91 -2.84
C HIS A 261 0.38 0.53 -3.42
N ILE A 262 0.38 0.17 -4.71
CA ILE A 262 1.60 -0.07 -5.50
C ILE A 262 2.21 1.29 -5.86
N ARG A 263 3.53 1.41 -5.78
CA ARG A 263 4.29 2.60 -6.16
C ARG A 263 5.29 2.32 -7.30
#